data_93322db99d736cfb961beb407b4f5a84
#
_entry.id   93322db99d736cfb961beb407b4f5a84
#
_cell.length_a   1.000
_cell.length_b   1.000
_cell.length_c   1.000
_cell.angle_alpha   90.00
_cell.angle_beta   90.00
_cell.angle_gamma   90.00
#
_symmetry.space_group_name_H-M   'P 1'
#
loop_
_entity.id
_entity.type
_entity.pdbx_description
1 polymer ?
#
loop_
_entity_poly.entity_id
_entity_poly.type
_entity_poly.pdbx_seq_one_letter_code
_entity_poly.pdbx_strand_id
1 'polypeptide(L)'
;MHNIWIADDDEAIRLVLEESLSSAGFKTKSFSSGDDLVSELESSEPDLIITDVQMPGMLGYDLLKHITNNYEDLPVIVMTAFADMQAAVESFGGGAFEYMPKPFDLEDAIKIVERALEEKPKTKGLKQDTKLDIIGESQAMQNVFRAIGKLSNTIATVLIQGESGTGKELIAKSLHKNSPRHDMPFIALNMADIPKELVESELFGHEKGSFTGAVDKRIGRFEQANGGTLFLDEIGDMPLDSQTRLLRVLSNKEFYRVGGDKPIKVDVRIIAATHQNLNNLVSQKNFREDLFYRLNVIKIEVPPLRDRKDDISDLSKYFLKNYADSLDEDLRVISDEAMKLMNKYDWPGNVRQLENVCYWLTLMSPSQSVKSQDLPTEIKEFEITDIPTSSWEDGMQNWLKNVSMHIDSGLSEIALTKIEKM
;
A
#
# COMPACT_ATOMS: atom_id res chain seq x y z
N MET A 1 10.36 11.11 35.63
CA MET A 1 10.32 12.05 34.51
C MET A 1 11.30 11.52 33.50
N HIS A 2 10.80 11.04 32.36
CA HIS A 2 11.63 10.37 31.35
C HIS A 2 12.55 11.36 30.63
N ASN A 3 13.75 10.89 30.31
CA ASN A 3 14.80 11.65 29.65
C ASN A 3 14.88 11.23 28.17
N ILE A 4 14.59 12.14 27.25
CA ILE A 4 14.52 11.89 25.81
C ILE A 4 15.66 12.64 25.12
N TRP A 5 16.45 11.92 24.34
CA TRP A 5 17.51 12.53 23.55
C TRP A 5 17.09 12.69 22.10
N ILE A 6 17.44 13.85 21.52
CA ILE A 6 17.06 14.22 20.16
C ILE A 6 18.34 14.48 19.37
N ALA A 7 18.56 13.79 18.26
CA ALA A 7 19.65 14.05 17.34
C ALA A 7 19.09 14.47 15.98
N ASP A 8 19.41 15.67 15.54
CA ASP A 8 19.02 16.25 14.24
C ASP A 8 20.00 17.37 13.92
N ASP A 9 20.41 17.55 12.69
CA ASP A 9 21.29 18.66 12.31
C ASP A 9 20.54 20.01 12.18
N ASP A 10 19.22 19.95 11.93
CA ASP A 10 18.36 21.14 11.89
C ASP A 10 18.01 21.66 13.30
N GLU A 11 18.56 22.84 13.64
CA GLU A 11 18.32 23.51 14.91
C GLU A 11 16.84 23.83 15.15
N ALA A 12 16.07 24.17 14.09
CA ALA A 12 14.66 24.50 14.22
C ALA A 12 13.83 23.26 14.61
N ILE A 13 14.13 22.10 14.05
CA ILE A 13 13.47 20.83 14.40
C ILE A 13 13.80 20.46 15.84
N ARG A 14 15.08 20.57 16.25
CA ARG A 14 15.46 20.29 17.63
C ARG A 14 14.70 21.16 18.64
N LEU A 15 14.64 22.48 18.40
CA LEU A 15 13.94 23.44 19.26
C LEU A 15 12.46 23.13 19.38
N VAL A 16 11.78 22.86 18.27
CA VAL A 16 10.35 22.56 18.23
C VAL A 16 10.05 21.25 18.99
N LEU A 17 10.85 20.21 18.80
CA LEU A 17 10.69 18.95 19.52
C LEU A 17 10.98 19.11 21.03
N GLU A 18 12.05 19.84 21.41
CA GLU A 18 12.37 20.11 22.80
C GLU A 18 11.24 20.86 23.51
N GLU A 19 10.71 21.92 22.91
CA GLU A 19 9.61 22.71 23.48
C GLU A 19 8.34 21.85 23.63
N SER A 20 7.99 21.09 22.61
CA SER A 20 6.79 20.24 22.61
C SER A 20 6.88 19.11 23.65
N LEU A 21 8.00 18.40 23.69
CA LEU A 21 8.22 17.30 24.63
C LEU A 21 8.37 17.81 26.08
N SER A 22 9.02 18.97 26.27
CA SER A 22 9.11 19.59 27.61
C SER A 22 7.73 20.03 28.10
N SER A 23 6.87 20.57 27.22
CA SER A 23 5.49 20.93 27.53
C SER A 23 4.64 19.71 27.90
N ALA A 24 4.93 18.55 27.32
CA ALA A 24 4.32 17.25 27.66
C ALA A 24 4.89 16.62 28.94
N GLY A 25 5.88 17.24 29.60
CA GLY A 25 6.40 16.80 30.87
C GLY A 25 7.62 15.88 30.80
N PHE A 26 8.30 15.81 29.65
CA PHE A 26 9.55 15.06 29.49
C PHE A 26 10.78 15.95 29.75
N LYS A 27 11.92 15.33 30.08
CA LYS A 27 13.22 16.01 30.02
C LYS A 27 13.82 15.75 28.64
N THR A 28 14.39 16.78 28.03
CA THR A 28 15.00 16.69 26.74
C THR A 28 16.47 17.07 26.76
N LYS A 29 17.27 16.44 25.88
CA LYS A 29 18.64 16.82 25.58
C LYS A 29 18.83 16.64 24.07
N SER A 30 19.35 17.68 23.40
CA SER A 30 19.54 17.63 21.94
C SER A 30 21.00 17.60 21.54
N PHE A 31 21.26 17.04 20.37
CA PHE A 31 22.57 16.87 19.73
C PHE A 31 22.47 17.26 18.27
N SER A 32 23.51 17.89 17.74
CA SER A 32 23.57 18.26 16.32
C SER A 32 24.19 17.16 15.44
N SER A 33 24.72 16.09 16.04
CA SER A 33 25.34 14.96 15.35
C SER A 33 25.14 13.64 16.10
N GLY A 34 25.21 12.53 15.36
CA GLY A 34 25.21 11.19 15.95
C GLY A 34 26.44 10.90 16.78
N ASP A 35 27.60 11.45 16.41
CA ASP A 35 28.88 11.25 17.11
C ASP A 35 28.84 11.88 18.52
N ASP A 36 28.26 13.07 18.67
CA ASP A 36 28.09 13.73 19.96
C ASP A 36 27.16 12.94 20.89
N LEU A 37 26.06 12.39 20.31
CA LEU A 37 25.13 11.56 21.05
C LEU A 37 25.80 10.26 21.54
N VAL A 38 26.58 9.58 20.69
CA VAL A 38 27.30 8.35 21.08
C VAL A 38 28.33 8.65 22.19
N SER A 39 29.06 9.76 22.09
CA SER A 39 30.00 10.16 23.12
C SER A 39 29.31 10.42 24.47
N GLU A 40 28.12 10.95 24.47
CA GLU A 40 27.33 11.19 25.68
C GLU A 40 26.75 9.89 26.26
N LEU A 41 26.40 8.89 25.40
CA LEU A 41 25.92 7.56 25.83
C LEU A 41 26.93 6.82 26.70
N GLU A 42 28.23 7.11 26.57
CA GLU A 42 29.26 6.54 27.46
C GLU A 42 29.15 7.01 28.89
N SER A 43 28.54 8.20 29.14
CA SER A 43 28.44 8.85 30.44
C SER A 43 27.05 8.79 31.05
N SER A 44 26.01 8.74 30.27
CA SER A 44 24.60 8.74 30.71
C SER A 44 23.71 8.05 29.69
N GLU A 45 22.59 7.46 30.13
CA GLU A 45 21.65 6.74 29.26
C GLU A 45 20.28 7.42 29.32
N PRO A 46 19.65 7.71 28.14
CA PRO A 46 18.28 8.22 28.09
C PRO A 46 17.26 7.09 28.19
N ASP A 47 15.99 7.44 28.38
CA ASP A 47 14.88 6.50 28.34
C ASP A 47 14.42 6.25 26.86
N LEU A 48 14.73 7.19 25.93
CA LEU A 48 14.37 7.10 24.53
C LEU A 48 15.26 8.03 23.68
N ILE A 49 15.55 7.61 22.44
CA ILE A 49 16.27 8.42 21.45
C ILE A 49 15.36 8.68 20.24
N ILE A 50 15.34 9.95 19.78
CA ILE A 50 14.76 10.37 18.52
C ILE A 50 15.94 10.82 17.65
N THR A 51 16.13 10.23 16.47
CA THR A 51 17.26 10.56 15.60
C THR A 51 16.83 10.81 14.16
N ASP A 52 17.41 11.83 13.53
CA ASP A 52 17.31 11.97 12.08
C ASP A 52 18.17 10.93 11.37
N VAL A 53 17.76 10.56 10.14
CA VAL A 53 18.53 9.66 9.27
C VAL A 53 19.75 10.34 8.70
N GLN A 54 19.60 11.58 8.26
CA GLN A 54 20.67 12.33 7.59
C GLN A 54 21.25 13.39 8.51
N MET A 55 22.41 13.09 9.07
CA MET A 55 23.17 14.00 9.92
C MET A 55 24.63 14.03 9.47
N PRO A 56 25.36 15.13 9.71
CA PRO A 56 26.82 15.17 9.55
C PRO A 56 27.52 14.13 10.44
N GLY A 57 28.56 13.49 9.90
CA GLY A 57 29.29 12.43 10.60
C GLY A 57 28.58 11.09 10.56
N MET A 58 28.20 10.55 11.70
CA MET A 58 27.48 9.26 11.81
C MET A 58 26.05 9.39 11.29
N LEU A 59 25.70 8.60 10.28
CA LEU A 59 24.30 8.53 9.78
C LEU A 59 23.36 7.93 10.84
N GLY A 60 22.09 8.36 10.86
CA GLY A 60 21.11 7.88 11.81
C GLY A 60 20.88 6.37 11.80
N TYR A 61 21.00 5.72 10.63
CA TYR A 61 20.93 4.25 10.56
C TYR A 61 22.15 3.55 11.16
N ASP A 62 23.35 4.15 11.12
CA ASP A 62 24.53 3.61 11.77
C ASP A 62 24.46 3.83 13.27
N LEU A 63 23.94 4.98 13.70
CA LEU A 63 23.60 5.28 15.10
C LEU A 63 22.56 4.27 15.63
N LEU A 64 21.47 4.01 14.89
CA LEU A 64 20.46 3.01 15.24
C LEU A 64 21.08 1.63 15.45
N LYS A 65 21.95 1.18 14.52
CA LYS A 65 22.66 -0.11 14.65
C LYS A 65 23.59 -0.13 15.86
N HIS A 66 24.28 0.99 16.13
CA HIS A 66 25.15 1.10 17.29
C HIS A 66 24.35 0.96 18.58
N ILE A 67 23.22 1.66 18.69
CA ILE A 67 22.34 1.61 19.87
C ILE A 67 21.73 0.21 20.03
N THR A 68 21.15 -0.36 18.98
CA THR A 68 20.51 -1.68 19.04
C THR A 68 21.49 -2.81 19.41
N ASN A 69 22.77 -2.69 19.04
CA ASN A 69 23.76 -3.70 19.37
C ASN A 69 24.32 -3.57 20.80
N ASN A 70 24.33 -2.37 21.39
CA ASN A 70 24.95 -2.11 22.68
C ASN A 70 23.93 -1.81 23.80
N TYR A 71 22.71 -1.42 23.45
CA TYR A 71 21.65 -0.99 24.37
C TYR A 71 20.31 -1.65 23.95
N GLU A 72 20.15 -2.95 24.25
CA GLU A 72 19.01 -3.77 23.73
C GLU A 72 17.62 -3.27 24.11
N ASP A 73 17.48 -2.60 25.27
CA ASP A 73 16.19 -2.14 25.81
C ASP A 73 15.91 -0.65 25.51
N LEU A 74 16.81 0.07 24.83
CA LEU A 74 16.68 1.49 24.55
C LEU A 74 15.88 1.73 23.25
N PRO A 75 14.64 2.26 23.34
CA PRO A 75 13.84 2.51 22.15
C PRO A 75 14.40 3.68 21.34
N VAL A 76 14.44 3.50 20.01
CA VAL A 76 14.86 4.51 19.05
C VAL A 76 13.73 4.82 18.08
N ILE A 77 13.38 6.10 17.94
CA ILE A 77 12.49 6.62 16.90
C ILE A 77 13.35 7.26 15.82
N VAL A 78 13.16 6.83 14.58
CA VAL A 78 13.91 7.36 13.44
C VAL A 78 13.07 8.38 12.69
N MET A 79 13.57 9.61 12.54
CA MET A 79 12.99 10.66 11.70
C MET A 79 13.65 10.65 10.32
N THR A 80 12.89 10.95 9.26
CA THR A 80 13.46 11.04 7.92
C THR A 80 12.67 12.01 7.02
N ALA A 81 13.39 12.73 6.18
CA ALA A 81 12.80 13.54 5.11
C ALA A 81 12.34 12.67 3.92
N PHE A 82 12.86 11.45 3.80
CA PHE A 82 12.46 10.51 2.75
C PHE A 82 11.40 9.56 3.27
N ALA A 83 10.16 9.85 2.89
CA ALA A 83 8.97 9.13 3.32
C ALA A 83 8.67 7.94 2.40
N ASP A 84 9.68 7.14 2.04
CA ASP A 84 9.51 5.98 1.16
C ASP A 84 9.47 4.64 1.92
N MET A 85 9.08 3.61 1.23
CA MET A 85 9.00 2.26 1.79
C MET A 85 10.37 1.74 2.24
N GLN A 86 11.45 2.10 1.54
CA GLN A 86 12.79 1.62 1.88
C GLN A 86 13.24 2.20 3.22
N ALA A 87 13.02 3.49 3.47
CA ALA A 87 13.32 4.13 4.75
C ALA A 87 12.56 3.48 5.92
N ALA A 88 11.28 3.12 5.73
CA ALA A 88 10.51 2.41 6.74
C ALA A 88 11.08 1.00 7.00
N VAL A 89 11.41 0.24 5.94
CA VAL A 89 12.00 -1.12 6.07
C VAL A 89 13.38 -1.06 6.72
N GLU A 90 14.24 -0.12 6.35
CA GLU A 90 15.57 0.05 6.94
C GLU A 90 15.50 0.44 8.41
N SER A 91 14.56 1.34 8.79
CA SER A 91 14.34 1.74 10.17
C SER A 91 13.91 0.55 11.04
N PHE A 92 12.83 -0.13 10.68
CA PHE A 92 12.35 -1.29 11.44
C PHE A 92 13.28 -2.50 11.35
N GLY A 93 13.89 -2.73 10.18
CA GLY A 93 14.91 -3.75 9.98
C GLY A 93 16.18 -3.49 10.80
N GLY A 94 16.51 -2.23 11.06
CA GLY A 94 17.59 -1.81 11.94
C GLY A 94 17.27 -1.90 13.44
N GLY A 95 16.00 -2.18 13.81
CA GLY A 95 15.57 -2.29 15.20
C GLY A 95 14.93 -1.02 15.77
N ALA A 96 14.55 -0.04 14.94
CA ALA A 96 13.81 1.12 15.42
C ALA A 96 12.46 0.71 16.03
N PHE A 97 12.07 1.37 17.10
CA PHE A 97 10.74 1.21 17.70
C PHE A 97 9.67 1.76 16.76
N GLU A 98 9.93 2.94 16.18
CA GLU A 98 9.02 3.59 15.26
C GLU A 98 9.80 4.44 14.24
N TYR A 99 9.14 4.74 13.13
CA TYR A 99 9.59 5.57 12.04
C TYR A 99 8.64 6.76 11.89
N MET A 100 9.20 7.96 11.75
CA MET A 100 8.45 9.23 11.71
C MET A 100 8.89 10.05 10.50
N PRO A 101 8.08 10.11 9.41
CA PRO A 101 8.40 10.93 8.25
C PRO A 101 8.26 12.42 8.54
N LYS A 102 9.16 13.25 8.02
CA LYS A 102 9.07 14.71 8.03
C LYS A 102 8.29 15.18 6.79
N PRO A 103 7.37 16.16 6.90
CA PRO A 103 6.92 16.84 8.11
C PRO A 103 5.95 15.97 8.95
N PHE A 104 6.00 16.09 10.27
CA PHE A 104 5.16 15.37 11.20
C PHE A 104 4.33 16.31 12.09
N ASP A 105 3.22 15.81 12.59
CA ASP A 105 2.42 16.50 13.59
C ASP A 105 3.02 16.29 14.99
N LEU A 106 3.08 17.37 15.79
CA LEU A 106 3.69 17.33 17.12
C LEU A 106 2.88 16.50 18.12
N GLU A 107 1.55 16.51 18.02
CA GLU A 107 0.72 15.68 18.88
C GLU A 107 0.91 14.19 18.60
N ASP A 108 1.08 13.83 17.31
CA ASP A 108 1.38 12.45 16.92
C ASP A 108 2.78 12.04 17.34
N ALA A 109 3.77 12.93 17.27
CA ALA A 109 5.12 12.68 17.79
C ALA A 109 5.09 12.38 19.30
N ILE A 110 4.36 13.16 20.10
CA ILE A 110 4.20 12.92 21.54
C ILE A 110 3.56 11.55 21.80
N LYS A 111 2.49 11.18 21.09
CA LYS A 111 1.84 9.86 21.23
C LYS A 111 2.79 8.69 20.89
N ILE A 112 3.65 8.87 19.88
CA ILE A 112 4.67 7.87 19.52
C ILE A 112 5.68 7.71 20.65
N VAL A 113 6.13 8.81 21.24
CA VAL A 113 7.06 8.84 22.36
C VAL A 113 6.46 8.16 23.61
N GLU A 114 5.23 8.50 23.99
CA GLU A 114 4.53 7.88 25.10
C GLU A 114 4.43 6.36 24.93
N ARG A 115 4.03 5.91 23.74
CA ARG A 115 3.95 4.48 23.42
C ARG A 115 5.32 3.80 23.48
N ALA A 116 6.37 4.47 23.00
CA ALA A 116 7.71 3.90 23.00
C ALA A 116 8.28 3.73 24.44
N LEU A 117 7.85 4.57 25.37
CA LEU A 117 8.24 4.48 26.79
C LEU A 117 7.44 3.40 27.53
N GLU A 118 6.23 3.06 27.08
CA GLU A 118 5.39 2.02 27.69
C GLU A 118 5.72 0.60 27.18
N GLU A 119 6.13 0.47 25.90
CA GLU A 119 6.39 -0.80 25.24
C GLU A 119 7.91 -1.03 25.10
N LYS A 120 8.41 -2.20 25.52
CA LYS A 120 9.82 -2.56 25.29
C LYS A 120 10.08 -2.94 23.82
N PRO A 121 11.21 -2.53 23.20
CA PRO A 121 11.56 -2.89 21.84
C PRO A 121 11.74 -4.41 21.68
N LYS A 122 11.18 -4.96 20.60
CA LYS A 122 11.14 -6.42 20.31
C LYS A 122 11.82 -6.82 19.01
N THR A 123 12.91 -6.22 18.55
CA THR A 123 13.41 -6.56 17.21
C THR A 123 14.90 -6.81 17.11
N LYS A 124 15.26 -7.98 16.55
CA LYS A 124 16.59 -8.28 15.98
C LYS A 124 16.55 -7.96 14.50
N GLY A 125 17.38 -7.01 14.06
CA GLY A 125 17.44 -6.55 12.68
C GLY A 125 18.07 -7.55 11.69
N LEU A 126 17.57 -7.53 10.44
CA LEU A 126 18.15 -8.23 9.28
C LEU A 126 18.50 -7.19 8.20
N LYS A 127 19.68 -7.34 7.60
CA LYS A 127 20.14 -6.47 6.50
C LYS A 127 19.51 -6.93 5.19
N GLN A 128 18.96 -6.02 4.38
CA GLN A 128 18.67 -6.30 2.98
C GLN A 128 18.69 -5.05 2.09
N ASP A 129 19.39 -5.18 0.96
CA ASP A 129 19.39 -4.24 -0.17
C ASP A 129 18.48 -4.77 -1.27
N THR A 130 17.24 -4.29 -1.37
CA THR A 130 16.41 -4.60 -2.54
C THR A 130 15.41 -3.48 -2.79
N LYS A 131 15.66 -2.67 -3.84
CA LYS A 131 14.73 -1.65 -4.31
C LYS A 131 13.47 -2.30 -4.91
N LEU A 132 12.32 -2.02 -4.32
CA LEU A 132 11.01 -2.11 -4.96
C LEU A 132 10.44 -0.70 -4.91
N ASP A 133 10.24 -0.11 -6.07
CA ASP A 133 9.74 1.27 -6.18
C ASP A 133 8.22 1.28 -5.97
N ILE A 134 7.77 1.22 -4.71
CA ILE A 134 6.41 1.63 -4.35
C ILE A 134 6.46 3.11 -4.04
N ILE A 135 5.84 3.91 -4.90
CA ILE A 135 5.85 5.37 -4.82
C ILE A 135 4.63 5.84 -4.02
N GLY A 136 4.86 6.77 -3.10
CA GLY A 136 3.82 7.45 -2.33
C GLY A 136 4.42 8.21 -1.14
N GLU A 137 4.11 9.50 -1.04
CA GLU A 137 4.50 10.36 0.07
C GLU A 137 3.31 10.69 0.98
N SER A 138 2.09 10.38 0.53
CA SER A 138 0.87 10.66 1.28
C SER A 138 0.84 9.96 2.64
N GLN A 139 0.24 10.61 3.65
CA GLN A 139 0.09 10.04 4.99
C GLN A 139 -0.60 8.66 4.97
N ALA A 140 -1.53 8.46 4.04
CA ALA A 140 -2.21 7.18 3.87
C ALA A 140 -1.24 6.06 3.44
N MET A 141 -0.30 6.35 2.50
CA MET A 141 0.73 5.39 2.08
C MET A 141 1.80 5.19 3.15
N GLN A 142 2.11 6.20 3.96
CA GLN A 142 3.03 6.05 5.09
C GLN A 142 2.57 4.99 6.09
N ASN A 143 1.26 4.88 6.34
CA ASN A 143 0.69 3.82 7.18
C ASN A 143 0.91 2.44 6.58
N VAL A 144 0.82 2.31 5.26
CA VAL A 144 1.11 1.06 4.54
C VAL A 144 2.60 0.71 4.64
N PHE A 145 3.51 1.67 4.43
CA PHE A 145 4.95 1.47 4.54
C PHE A 145 5.37 1.07 5.97
N ARG A 146 4.79 1.74 6.97
CA ARG A 146 4.99 1.38 8.38
C ARG A 146 4.55 -0.06 8.67
N ALA A 147 3.40 -0.50 8.13
CA ALA A 147 2.95 -1.87 8.28
C ALA A 147 3.91 -2.86 7.58
N ILE A 148 4.37 -2.57 6.36
CA ILE A 148 5.36 -3.39 5.64
C ILE A 148 6.66 -3.49 6.46
N GLY A 149 7.19 -2.37 6.95
CA GLY A 149 8.40 -2.34 7.76
C GLY A 149 8.29 -3.18 9.03
N LYS A 150 7.20 -3.04 9.79
CA LYS A 150 6.94 -3.86 11.01
C LYS A 150 6.82 -5.36 10.71
N LEU A 151 6.38 -5.72 9.50
CA LEU A 151 6.18 -7.11 9.09
C LEU A 151 7.40 -7.70 8.37
N SER A 152 8.44 -6.93 8.12
CA SER A 152 9.65 -7.36 7.42
C SER A 152 10.34 -8.55 8.10
N ASN A 153 10.33 -8.60 9.43
CA ASN A 153 10.97 -9.68 10.20
C ASN A 153 10.02 -10.82 10.57
N THR A 154 8.83 -10.90 9.95
CA THR A 154 7.82 -11.89 10.32
C THR A 154 7.43 -12.80 9.14
N ILE A 155 6.90 -13.98 9.47
CA ILE A 155 6.27 -14.90 8.51
C ILE A 155 4.74 -14.95 8.71
N ALA A 156 4.19 -13.97 9.41
CA ALA A 156 2.75 -13.91 9.70
C ALA A 156 1.92 -13.87 8.42
N THR A 157 0.70 -14.41 8.49
CA THR A 157 -0.31 -14.28 7.44
C THR A 157 -0.78 -12.83 7.37
N VAL A 158 -0.85 -12.28 6.16
CA VAL A 158 -1.27 -10.90 5.90
C VAL A 158 -2.44 -10.89 4.93
N LEU A 159 -3.47 -10.12 5.26
CA LEU A 159 -4.59 -9.81 4.37
C LEU A 159 -4.43 -8.37 3.85
N ILE A 160 -4.28 -8.21 2.54
CA ILE A 160 -4.19 -6.92 1.86
C ILE A 160 -5.57 -6.60 1.29
N GLN A 161 -6.18 -5.52 1.75
CA GLN A 161 -7.48 -5.07 1.24
C GLN A 161 -7.35 -3.72 0.55
N GLY A 162 -8.00 -3.56 -0.60
CA GLY A 162 -8.01 -2.32 -1.36
C GLY A 162 -8.65 -2.51 -2.73
N GLU A 163 -9.09 -1.42 -3.33
CA GLU A 163 -9.74 -1.44 -4.64
C GLU A 163 -8.85 -2.06 -5.74
N SER A 164 -9.46 -2.42 -6.87
CA SER A 164 -8.70 -2.90 -8.02
C SER A 164 -7.74 -1.81 -8.52
N GLY A 165 -6.53 -2.19 -8.91
CA GLY A 165 -5.54 -1.27 -9.45
C GLY A 165 -4.80 -0.40 -8.42
N THR A 166 -4.96 -0.62 -7.11
CA THR A 166 -4.26 0.14 -6.05
C THR A 166 -2.81 -0.28 -5.81
N GLY A 167 -2.37 -1.44 -6.36
CA GLY A 167 -1.00 -1.95 -6.21
C GLY A 167 -0.83 -3.06 -5.16
N LYS A 168 -1.89 -3.79 -4.80
CA LYS A 168 -1.86 -4.90 -3.80
C LYS A 168 -0.76 -5.94 -4.07
N GLU A 169 -0.52 -6.28 -5.34
CA GLU A 169 0.53 -7.24 -5.71
C GLU A 169 1.94 -6.71 -5.43
N LEU A 170 2.21 -5.42 -5.67
CA LEU A 170 3.49 -4.79 -5.33
C LEU A 170 3.76 -4.84 -3.83
N ILE A 171 2.72 -4.59 -3.01
CA ILE A 171 2.81 -4.70 -1.55
C ILE A 171 3.10 -6.14 -1.13
N ALA A 172 2.45 -7.15 -1.74
CA ALA A 172 2.71 -8.56 -1.45
C ALA A 172 4.16 -8.96 -1.81
N LYS A 173 4.66 -8.51 -2.98
CA LYS A 173 6.06 -8.69 -3.39
C LYS A 173 7.03 -8.04 -2.41
N SER A 174 6.70 -6.82 -1.94
CA SER A 174 7.50 -6.10 -0.95
C SER A 174 7.55 -6.82 0.40
N LEU A 175 6.40 -7.30 0.89
CA LEU A 175 6.33 -8.11 2.12
C LEU A 175 7.15 -9.41 2.03
N HIS A 176 7.24 -10.03 0.86
CA HIS A 176 8.08 -11.20 0.64
C HIS A 176 9.56 -10.83 0.59
N LYS A 177 9.94 -9.86 -0.24
CA LYS A 177 11.33 -9.43 -0.43
C LYS A 177 11.98 -8.92 0.86
N ASN A 178 11.19 -8.31 1.75
CA ASN A 178 11.64 -7.80 3.04
C ASN A 178 11.34 -8.78 4.19
N SER A 179 11.27 -10.07 3.93
CA SER A 179 10.98 -11.09 4.94
C SER A 179 12.16 -12.06 5.13
N PRO A 180 12.17 -12.87 6.21
CA PRO A 180 13.15 -13.94 6.38
C PRO A 180 13.17 -14.98 5.23
N ARG A 181 12.18 -14.94 4.34
CA ARG A 181 12.04 -15.87 3.18
C ARG A 181 12.30 -15.20 1.83
N HIS A 182 12.99 -14.06 1.80
CA HIS A 182 13.24 -13.26 0.59
C HIS A 182 13.92 -14.03 -0.55
N ASP A 183 14.82 -14.97 -0.22
CA ASP A 183 15.52 -15.82 -1.19
C ASP A 183 14.75 -17.08 -1.58
N MET A 184 13.57 -17.29 -0.95
CA MET A 184 12.74 -18.46 -1.18
C MET A 184 11.70 -18.18 -2.28
N PRO A 185 11.01 -19.20 -2.82
CA PRO A 185 10.01 -18.99 -3.87
C PRO A 185 8.89 -18.04 -3.46
N PHE A 186 8.56 -17.10 -4.35
CA PHE A 186 7.34 -16.30 -4.30
C PHE A 186 6.41 -16.78 -5.43
N ILE A 187 5.33 -17.43 -5.06
CA ILE A 187 4.33 -17.94 -6.01
C ILE A 187 3.08 -17.08 -5.91
N ALA A 188 2.70 -16.42 -6.99
CA ALA A 188 1.48 -15.63 -7.08
C ALA A 188 0.41 -16.40 -7.84
N LEU A 189 -0.84 -16.32 -7.36
CA LEU A 189 -1.99 -16.91 -7.99
C LEU A 189 -3.19 -15.98 -7.85
N ASN A 190 -3.78 -15.58 -8.98
CA ASN A 190 -4.99 -14.79 -9.01
C ASN A 190 -6.20 -15.73 -9.15
N MET A 191 -7.13 -15.71 -8.18
CA MET A 191 -8.32 -16.57 -8.18
C MET A 191 -9.29 -16.23 -9.29
N ALA A 192 -9.37 -14.95 -9.70
CA ALA A 192 -10.26 -14.51 -10.76
C ALA A 192 -9.87 -15.01 -12.16
N ASP A 193 -8.59 -15.34 -12.38
CA ASP A 193 -8.07 -15.79 -13.68
C ASP A 193 -8.24 -17.30 -13.90
N ILE A 194 -8.69 -18.04 -12.87
CA ILE A 194 -8.77 -19.51 -12.91
C ILE A 194 -10.24 -19.96 -12.95
N PRO A 195 -10.63 -20.83 -13.90
CA PRO A 195 -11.94 -21.47 -13.85
C PRO A 195 -12.17 -22.15 -12.50
N LYS A 196 -13.35 -21.97 -11.90
CA LYS A 196 -13.67 -22.43 -10.53
C LYS A 196 -13.38 -23.91 -10.32
N GLU A 197 -13.64 -24.72 -11.34
CA GLU A 197 -13.43 -26.19 -11.33
C GLU A 197 -11.95 -26.57 -11.28
N LEU A 198 -11.06 -25.67 -11.69
CA LEU A 198 -9.60 -25.92 -11.72
C LEU A 198 -8.87 -25.36 -10.52
N VAL A 199 -9.48 -24.49 -9.71
CA VAL A 199 -8.83 -23.84 -8.56
C VAL A 199 -8.22 -24.86 -7.59
N GLU A 200 -8.94 -25.94 -7.26
CA GLU A 200 -8.41 -26.99 -6.39
C GLU A 200 -7.18 -27.67 -6.98
N SER A 201 -7.24 -28.01 -8.27
CA SER A 201 -6.14 -28.67 -8.98
C SER A 201 -4.91 -27.77 -9.11
N GLU A 202 -5.08 -26.47 -9.35
CA GLU A 202 -3.97 -25.52 -9.40
C GLU A 202 -3.34 -25.32 -8.02
N LEU A 203 -4.13 -25.14 -6.96
CA LEU A 203 -3.64 -24.93 -5.60
C LEU A 203 -2.96 -26.17 -5.01
N PHE A 204 -3.64 -27.32 -5.05
CA PHE A 204 -3.25 -28.52 -4.31
C PHE A 204 -2.62 -29.61 -5.20
N GLY A 205 -2.67 -29.44 -6.53
CA GLY A 205 -2.25 -30.46 -7.47
C GLY A 205 -3.23 -31.63 -7.55
N HIS A 206 -2.96 -32.56 -8.46
CA HIS A 206 -3.80 -33.74 -8.65
C HIS A 206 -2.96 -34.98 -8.93
N GLU A 207 -3.50 -36.13 -8.58
CA GLU A 207 -2.97 -37.45 -8.96
C GLU A 207 -3.56 -37.84 -10.33
N LYS A 208 -2.82 -38.69 -11.04
CA LYS A 208 -3.27 -39.24 -12.34
C LYS A 208 -4.64 -39.89 -12.24
N GLY A 209 -5.56 -39.52 -13.14
CA GLY A 209 -6.91 -40.11 -13.19
C GLY A 209 -7.90 -39.53 -12.19
N SER A 210 -7.60 -38.44 -11.50
CA SER A 210 -8.48 -37.86 -10.47
C SER A 210 -9.73 -37.17 -11.03
N PHE A 211 -9.71 -36.78 -12.30
CA PHE A 211 -10.87 -36.23 -13.06
C PHE A 211 -10.68 -36.47 -14.54
N THR A 212 -11.74 -36.23 -15.34
CA THR A 212 -11.68 -36.34 -16.80
C THR A 212 -10.72 -35.31 -17.38
N GLY A 213 -9.56 -35.78 -17.88
CA GLY A 213 -8.47 -34.90 -18.37
C GLY A 213 -7.22 -34.92 -17.48
N ALA A 214 -7.23 -35.55 -16.32
CA ALA A 214 -6.03 -35.75 -15.47
C ALA A 214 -5.13 -36.88 -16.02
N VAL A 215 -4.48 -36.63 -17.16
CA VAL A 215 -3.63 -37.62 -17.86
C VAL A 215 -2.39 -37.93 -17.02
N ASP A 216 -1.79 -36.95 -16.39
CA ASP A 216 -0.58 -37.05 -15.57
C ASP A 216 -0.77 -36.41 -14.21
N LYS A 217 0.10 -36.78 -13.27
CA LYS A 217 0.19 -36.15 -11.95
C LYS A 217 0.73 -34.72 -12.07
N ARG A 218 0.14 -33.75 -11.39
CA ARG A 218 0.58 -32.35 -11.37
C ARG A 218 0.81 -31.86 -9.94
N ILE A 219 1.95 -31.15 -9.75
CA ILE A 219 2.31 -30.49 -8.49
C ILE A 219 1.53 -29.18 -8.37
N GLY A 220 0.89 -28.96 -7.20
CA GLY A 220 0.13 -27.75 -6.90
C GLY A 220 1.01 -26.57 -6.45
N ARG A 221 0.39 -25.36 -6.39
CA ARG A 221 1.09 -24.14 -5.99
C ARG A 221 1.57 -24.19 -4.54
N PHE A 222 0.88 -24.87 -3.65
CA PHE A 222 1.35 -25.07 -2.26
C PHE A 222 2.67 -25.84 -2.19
N GLU A 223 2.86 -26.87 -3.01
CA GLU A 223 4.12 -27.59 -3.06
C GLU A 223 5.23 -26.74 -3.68
N GLN A 224 4.91 -25.96 -4.72
CA GLN A 224 5.88 -25.07 -5.38
C GLN A 224 6.34 -23.94 -4.44
N ALA A 225 5.45 -23.46 -3.55
CA ALA A 225 5.74 -22.40 -2.59
C ALA A 225 6.38 -22.90 -1.29
N ASN A 226 6.67 -24.21 -1.17
CA ASN A 226 7.17 -24.78 0.08
C ASN A 226 8.49 -24.11 0.52
N GLY A 227 8.58 -23.70 1.78
CA GLY A 227 9.67 -22.89 2.33
C GLY A 227 9.56 -21.39 2.05
N GLY A 228 8.73 -21.00 1.07
CA GLY A 228 8.57 -19.63 0.57
C GLY A 228 7.25 -18.96 0.95
N THR A 229 6.72 -18.19 0.00
CA THR A 229 5.48 -17.40 0.14
C THR A 229 4.52 -17.72 -1.00
N LEU A 230 3.25 -17.96 -0.68
CA LEU A 230 2.15 -18.06 -1.63
C LEU A 230 1.29 -16.80 -1.50
N PHE A 231 1.19 -16.05 -2.58
CA PHE A 231 0.32 -14.89 -2.70
C PHE A 231 -0.97 -15.31 -3.42
N LEU A 232 -2.10 -15.14 -2.73
CA LEU A 232 -3.46 -15.44 -3.21
C LEU A 232 -4.17 -14.13 -3.50
N ASP A 233 -4.18 -13.70 -4.76
CA ASP A 233 -4.91 -12.51 -5.16
C ASP A 233 -6.37 -12.84 -5.42
N GLU A 234 -7.25 -11.88 -5.15
CA GLU A 234 -8.71 -11.97 -5.24
C GLU A 234 -9.27 -13.19 -4.48
N ILE A 235 -8.84 -13.33 -3.21
CA ILE A 235 -9.23 -14.47 -2.35
C ILE A 235 -10.76 -14.59 -2.17
N GLY A 236 -11.51 -13.48 -2.33
CA GLY A 236 -12.97 -13.46 -2.27
C GLY A 236 -13.66 -14.30 -3.34
N ASP A 237 -12.98 -14.56 -4.47
CA ASP A 237 -13.50 -15.36 -5.59
C ASP A 237 -13.22 -16.86 -5.45
N MET A 238 -12.55 -17.28 -4.35
CA MET A 238 -12.22 -18.69 -4.10
C MET A 238 -13.50 -19.52 -3.84
N PRO A 239 -13.69 -20.67 -4.54
CA PRO A 239 -14.81 -21.58 -4.28
C PRO A 239 -14.82 -22.12 -2.85
N LEU A 240 -16.00 -22.37 -2.27
CA LEU A 240 -16.18 -22.84 -0.90
C LEU A 240 -15.43 -24.15 -0.57
N ASP A 241 -15.35 -25.06 -1.53
CA ASP A 241 -14.62 -26.32 -1.36
C ASP A 241 -13.12 -26.05 -1.22
N SER A 242 -12.57 -25.18 -2.05
CA SER A 242 -11.17 -24.74 -1.97
C SER A 242 -10.88 -23.97 -0.67
N GLN A 243 -11.84 -23.16 -0.17
CA GLN A 243 -11.72 -22.49 1.13
C GLN A 243 -11.58 -23.48 2.28
N THR A 244 -12.33 -24.59 2.23
CA THR A 244 -12.25 -25.66 3.26
C THR A 244 -10.86 -26.32 3.26
N ARG A 245 -10.29 -26.58 2.09
CA ARG A 245 -8.95 -27.14 1.98
C ARG A 245 -7.86 -26.14 2.42
N LEU A 246 -7.99 -24.86 2.02
CA LEU A 246 -7.08 -23.79 2.45
C LEU A 246 -7.05 -23.68 3.98
N LEU A 247 -8.21 -23.74 4.63
CA LEU A 247 -8.29 -23.70 6.10
C LEU A 247 -7.50 -24.86 6.74
N ARG A 248 -7.54 -26.06 6.17
CA ARG A 248 -6.75 -27.20 6.65
C ARG A 248 -5.25 -26.95 6.54
N VAL A 249 -4.80 -26.38 5.41
CA VAL A 249 -3.38 -26.03 5.24
C VAL A 249 -2.93 -24.99 6.26
N LEU A 250 -3.72 -23.92 6.47
CA LEU A 250 -3.42 -22.87 7.45
C LEU A 250 -3.40 -23.40 8.90
N SER A 251 -4.19 -24.44 9.21
CA SER A 251 -4.30 -25.02 10.56
C SER A 251 -3.26 -26.11 10.81
N ASN A 252 -3.11 -27.05 9.87
CA ASN A 252 -2.36 -28.28 10.07
C ASN A 252 -1.02 -28.29 9.32
N LYS A 253 -0.77 -27.32 8.44
CA LYS A 253 0.39 -27.28 7.54
C LYS A 253 0.50 -28.51 6.63
N GLU A 254 -0.64 -29.12 6.28
CA GLU A 254 -0.72 -30.27 5.40
C GLU A 254 -1.98 -30.25 4.54
N PHE A 255 -1.93 -30.93 3.41
CA PHE A 255 -3.06 -31.10 2.50
C PHE A 255 -2.94 -32.41 1.72
N TYR A 256 -3.99 -32.73 0.94
CA TYR A 256 -4.05 -33.86 0.02
C TYR A 256 -4.22 -33.36 -1.41
N ARG A 257 -3.52 -33.96 -2.38
CA ARG A 257 -3.80 -33.72 -3.79
C ARG A 257 -5.23 -34.16 -4.15
N VAL A 258 -5.78 -33.60 -5.20
CA VAL A 258 -7.06 -34.03 -5.73
C VAL A 258 -6.94 -35.49 -6.16
N GLY A 259 -7.79 -36.37 -5.62
CA GLY A 259 -7.73 -37.81 -5.84
C GLY A 259 -6.62 -38.56 -5.11
N GLY A 260 -5.84 -37.87 -4.26
CA GLY A 260 -4.75 -38.47 -3.48
C GLY A 260 -5.16 -38.81 -2.04
N ASP A 261 -4.53 -39.84 -1.47
CA ASP A 261 -4.73 -40.33 -0.10
C ASP A 261 -3.57 -40.02 0.86
N LYS A 262 -2.44 -39.52 0.33
CA LYS A 262 -1.24 -39.22 1.12
C LYS A 262 -1.20 -37.77 1.53
N PRO A 263 -1.04 -37.44 2.84
CA PRO A 263 -0.86 -36.06 3.30
C PRO A 263 0.50 -35.52 2.87
N ILE A 264 0.51 -34.27 2.43
CA ILE A 264 1.71 -33.54 2.04
C ILE A 264 1.88 -32.40 3.02
N LYS A 265 3.00 -32.40 3.74
CA LYS A 265 3.37 -31.34 4.67
C LYS A 265 4.06 -30.19 3.92
N VAL A 266 3.68 -28.98 4.25
CA VAL A 266 4.25 -27.75 3.67
C VAL A 266 4.42 -26.68 4.73
N ASP A 267 5.46 -25.89 4.57
CA ASP A 267 5.71 -24.68 5.35
C ASP A 267 5.68 -23.46 4.41
N VAL A 268 4.51 -22.83 4.28
CA VAL A 268 4.26 -21.74 3.35
C VAL A 268 3.74 -20.53 4.11
N ARG A 269 4.35 -19.35 3.88
CA ARG A 269 3.77 -18.08 4.30
C ARG A 269 2.64 -17.72 3.35
N ILE A 270 1.47 -17.34 3.89
CA ILE A 270 0.33 -16.90 3.08
C ILE A 270 0.21 -15.38 3.14
N ILE A 271 0.09 -14.76 1.97
CA ILE A 271 -0.36 -13.38 1.79
C ILE A 271 -1.61 -13.47 0.92
N ALA A 272 -2.72 -12.94 1.40
CA ALA A 272 -3.98 -12.90 0.65
C ALA A 272 -4.32 -11.45 0.29
N ALA A 273 -4.94 -11.23 -0.88
CA ALA A 273 -5.43 -9.92 -1.28
C ALA A 273 -6.85 -10.00 -1.81
N THR A 274 -7.61 -8.92 -1.66
CA THR A 274 -8.95 -8.79 -2.23
C THR A 274 -9.39 -7.32 -2.32
N HIS A 275 -10.22 -7.02 -3.31
CA HIS A 275 -10.96 -5.77 -3.38
C HIS A 275 -12.35 -5.86 -2.73
N GLN A 276 -12.82 -7.08 -2.44
CA GLN A 276 -14.16 -7.34 -1.92
C GLN A 276 -14.21 -7.20 -0.40
N ASN A 277 -15.37 -6.84 0.14
CA ASN A 277 -15.60 -6.86 1.58
C ASN A 277 -15.89 -8.28 2.04
N LEU A 278 -14.90 -8.95 2.66
CA LEU A 278 -15.02 -10.33 3.11
C LEU A 278 -16.11 -10.50 4.18
N ASN A 279 -16.40 -9.50 5.04
CA ASN A 279 -17.48 -9.58 6.02
C ASN A 279 -18.85 -9.72 5.32
N ASN A 280 -19.05 -8.98 4.21
CA ASN A 280 -20.26 -9.11 3.40
C ASN A 280 -20.36 -10.49 2.76
N LEU A 281 -19.26 -11.06 2.26
CA LEU A 281 -19.24 -12.40 1.70
C LEU A 281 -19.51 -13.47 2.75
N VAL A 282 -19.02 -13.30 3.98
CA VAL A 282 -19.33 -14.18 5.12
C VAL A 282 -20.82 -14.15 5.43
N SER A 283 -21.43 -12.94 5.54
CA SER A 283 -22.87 -12.81 5.80
C SER A 283 -23.75 -13.41 4.71
N GLN A 284 -23.27 -13.38 3.46
CA GLN A 284 -23.92 -14.03 2.30
C GLN A 284 -23.62 -15.52 2.17
N LYS A 285 -22.82 -16.09 3.06
CA LYS A 285 -22.35 -17.50 3.01
C LYS A 285 -21.52 -17.84 1.75
N ASN A 286 -20.94 -16.86 1.10
CA ASN A 286 -20.03 -17.02 -0.03
C ASN A 286 -18.57 -17.15 0.41
N PHE A 287 -18.26 -16.79 1.67
CA PHE A 287 -16.97 -16.98 2.30
C PHE A 287 -17.14 -17.58 3.69
N ARG A 288 -16.28 -18.50 4.07
CA ARG A 288 -16.34 -19.17 5.37
C ARG A 288 -15.82 -18.25 6.47
N GLU A 289 -16.54 -18.16 7.56
CA GLU A 289 -16.19 -17.36 8.72
C GLU A 289 -14.90 -17.85 9.40
N ASP A 290 -14.70 -19.16 9.50
CA ASP A 290 -13.51 -19.76 10.11
C ASP A 290 -12.22 -19.45 9.31
N LEU A 291 -12.31 -19.47 7.97
CA LEU A 291 -11.21 -19.05 7.10
C LEU A 291 -10.94 -17.55 7.20
N PHE A 292 -12.00 -16.73 7.26
CA PHE A 292 -11.85 -15.29 7.41
C PHE A 292 -11.02 -14.93 8.66
N TYR A 293 -11.35 -15.47 9.82
CA TYR A 293 -10.57 -15.21 11.04
C TYR A 293 -9.15 -15.74 10.97
N ARG A 294 -8.88 -16.78 10.21
CA ARG A 294 -7.54 -17.33 10.05
C ARG A 294 -6.67 -16.53 9.09
N LEU A 295 -7.25 -15.86 8.09
CA LEU A 295 -6.57 -14.97 7.17
C LEU A 295 -6.42 -13.55 7.71
N ASN A 296 -7.42 -13.05 8.44
CA ASN A 296 -7.48 -11.70 8.96
C ASN A 296 -6.71 -11.52 10.29
N VAL A 297 -5.47 -12.04 10.35
CA VAL A 297 -4.59 -11.89 11.51
C VAL A 297 -3.95 -10.50 11.50
N ILE A 298 -3.42 -10.09 10.36
CA ILE A 298 -2.86 -8.76 10.14
C ILE A 298 -3.46 -8.24 8.84
N LYS A 299 -4.10 -7.06 8.94
CA LYS A 299 -4.75 -6.40 7.81
C LYS A 299 -3.93 -5.20 7.37
N ILE A 300 -3.68 -5.09 6.07
CA ILE A 300 -3.15 -3.88 5.41
C ILE A 300 -4.23 -3.33 4.50
N GLU A 301 -4.67 -2.10 4.75
CA GLU A 301 -5.60 -1.39 3.89
C GLU A 301 -4.83 -0.49 2.93
N VAL A 302 -5.00 -0.73 1.63
CA VAL A 302 -4.35 0.07 0.59
C VAL A 302 -5.30 1.17 0.16
N PRO A 303 -4.94 2.45 0.34
CA PRO A 303 -5.83 3.55 0.02
C PRO A 303 -6.06 3.63 -1.50
N PRO A 304 -7.29 3.95 -1.95
CA PRO A 304 -7.55 4.29 -3.34
C PRO A 304 -6.85 5.60 -3.71
N LEU A 305 -6.61 5.82 -5.00
CA LEU A 305 -5.80 6.95 -5.47
C LEU A 305 -6.43 8.32 -5.13
N ARG A 306 -7.76 8.40 -5.08
CA ARG A 306 -8.50 9.62 -4.66
C ARG A 306 -8.23 10.05 -3.21
N ASP A 307 -7.81 9.13 -2.34
CA ASP A 307 -7.48 9.40 -0.93
C ASP A 307 -5.97 9.68 -0.72
N ARG A 308 -5.18 9.63 -1.83
CA ARG A 308 -3.74 9.94 -1.85
C ARG A 308 -3.38 10.80 -3.06
N LYS A 309 -4.11 11.89 -3.27
CA LYS A 309 -3.98 12.77 -4.45
C LYS A 309 -2.58 13.38 -4.56
N ASP A 310 -1.89 13.57 -3.45
CA ASP A 310 -0.51 14.08 -3.40
C ASP A 310 0.46 13.15 -4.17
N ASP A 311 0.20 11.85 -4.21
CA ASP A 311 1.03 10.87 -4.90
C ASP A 311 0.86 10.90 -6.44
N ILE A 312 -0.21 11.53 -6.98
CA ILE A 312 -0.53 11.52 -8.43
C ILE A 312 0.60 12.14 -9.25
N SER A 313 1.18 13.23 -8.76
CA SER A 313 2.26 13.94 -9.45
C SER A 313 3.49 13.04 -9.63
N ASP A 314 3.93 12.38 -8.58
CA ASP A 314 5.17 11.58 -8.59
C ASP A 314 4.96 10.23 -9.29
N LEU A 315 3.79 9.61 -9.12
CA LEU A 315 3.39 8.44 -9.91
C LEU A 315 3.37 8.77 -11.42
N SER A 316 2.81 9.91 -11.79
CA SER A 316 2.76 10.35 -13.18
C SER A 316 4.15 10.58 -13.78
N LYS A 317 5.05 11.27 -13.04
CA LYS A 317 6.44 11.47 -13.46
C LYS A 317 7.18 10.14 -13.65
N TYR A 318 6.98 9.21 -12.72
CA TYR A 318 7.59 7.89 -12.77
C TYR A 318 7.13 7.10 -14.01
N PHE A 319 5.82 7.03 -14.26
CA PHE A 319 5.29 6.30 -15.40
C PHE A 319 5.70 6.94 -16.74
N LEU A 320 5.58 8.28 -16.86
CA LEU A 320 5.99 8.98 -18.07
C LEU A 320 7.48 8.77 -18.39
N LYS A 321 8.35 8.80 -17.36
CA LYS A 321 9.76 8.52 -17.53
C LYS A 321 10.01 7.09 -17.99
N ASN A 322 9.41 6.09 -17.32
CA ASN A 322 9.59 4.68 -17.67
C ASN A 322 9.11 4.39 -19.11
N TYR A 323 7.99 4.99 -19.52
CA TYR A 323 7.48 4.82 -20.89
C TYR A 323 8.30 5.57 -21.93
N ALA A 324 8.78 6.78 -21.62
CA ALA A 324 9.70 7.50 -22.49
C ALA A 324 10.97 6.68 -22.75
N ASP A 325 11.59 6.14 -21.67
CA ASP A 325 12.79 5.31 -21.76
C ASP A 325 12.54 3.99 -22.51
N SER A 326 11.37 3.34 -22.31
CA SER A 326 11.06 2.04 -22.94
C SER A 326 10.63 2.13 -24.39
N LEU A 327 10.08 3.26 -24.81
CA LEU A 327 9.55 3.49 -26.16
C LEU A 327 10.49 4.32 -27.04
N ASP A 328 11.63 4.76 -26.49
CA ASP A 328 12.58 5.69 -27.12
C ASP A 328 11.88 7.00 -27.59
N GLU A 329 10.96 7.49 -26.74
CA GLU A 329 10.19 8.72 -26.95
C GLU A 329 10.70 9.84 -26.03
N ASP A 330 10.41 11.09 -26.44
CA ASP A 330 10.72 12.25 -25.58
C ASP A 330 9.91 12.22 -24.28
N LEU A 331 10.55 12.60 -23.16
CA LEU A 331 9.89 12.70 -21.87
C LEU A 331 8.77 13.77 -21.93
N ARG A 332 7.55 13.35 -21.59
CA ARG A 332 6.39 14.24 -21.46
C ARG A 332 6.35 14.84 -20.06
N VAL A 333 5.98 16.13 -19.98
CA VAL A 333 5.82 16.87 -18.72
C VAL A 333 4.39 17.37 -18.64
N ILE A 334 3.69 17.03 -17.57
CA ILE A 334 2.30 17.46 -17.35
C ILE A 334 2.31 18.93 -16.87
N SER A 335 1.53 19.80 -17.52
CA SER A 335 1.37 21.19 -17.11
C SER A 335 0.56 21.29 -15.80
N ASP A 336 0.75 22.40 -15.06
CA ASP A 336 0.03 22.64 -13.79
C ASP A 336 -1.50 22.61 -13.97
N GLU A 337 -2.01 23.07 -15.12
CA GLU A 337 -3.44 23.05 -15.44
C GLU A 337 -3.95 21.61 -15.64
N ALA A 338 -3.19 20.81 -16.37
CA ALA A 338 -3.52 19.38 -16.56
C ALA A 338 -3.43 18.61 -15.25
N MET A 339 -2.42 18.88 -14.43
CA MET A 339 -2.26 18.25 -13.11
C MET A 339 -3.43 18.59 -12.17
N LYS A 340 -3.94 19.84 -12.19
CA LYS A 340 -5.13 20.20 -11.41
C LYS A 340 -6.37 19.38 -11.80
N LEU A 341 -6.58 19.10 -13.08
CA LEU A 341 -7.68 18.22 -13.54
C LEU A 341 -7.45 16.77 -13.09
N MET A 342 -6.24 16.26 -13.22
CA MET A 342 -5.90 14.90 -12.77
C MET A 342 -6.10 14.74 -11.25
N ASN A 343 -5.80 15.76 -10.44
CA ASN A 343 -6.01 15.73 -8.99
C ASN A 343 -7.49 15.84 -8.59
N LYS A 344 -8.35 16.38 -9.44
CA LYS A 344 -9.80 16.43 -9.20
C LYS A 344 -10.49 15.11 -9.54
N TYR A 345 -9.98 14.37 -10.50
CA TYR A 345 -10.55 13.12 -10.96
C TYR A 345 -10.48 12.02 -9.88
N ASP A 346 -11.51 11.18 -9.79
CA ASP A 346 -11.62 10.16 -8.71
C ASP A 346 -10.86 8.86 -8.98
N TRP A 347 -10.34 8.68 -10.17
CA TRP A 347 -9.53 7.51 -10.57
C TRP A 347 -10.16 6.16 -10.18
N PRO A 348 -11.34 5.79 -10.74
CA PRO A 348 -12.01 4.53 -10.39
C PRO A 348 -11.16 3.28 -10.67
N GLY A 349 -10.23 3.33 -11.62
CA GLY A 349 -9.24 2.28 -11.87
C GLY A 349 -7.90 2.47 -11.13
N ASN A 350 -7.84 3.44 -10.21
CA ASN A 350 -6.70 3.73 -9.36
C ASN A 350 -5.37 3.91 -10.12
N VAL A 351 -4.26 3.38 -9.59
CA VAL A 351 -2.92 3.51 -10.20
C VAL A 351 -2.85 2.84 -11.56
N ARG A 352 -3.56 1.73 -11.76
CA ARG A 352 -3.60 1.07 -13.09
C ARG A 352 -4.21 1.98 -14.17
N GLN A 353 -5.24 2.75 -13.83
CA GLN A 353 -5.81 3.72 -14.76
C GLN A 353 -4.85 4.89 -15.00
N LEU A 354 -4.22 5.42 -13.95
CA LEU A 354 -3.21 6.47 -14.07
C LEU A 354 -2.04 6.03 -14.96
N GLU A 355 -1.54 4.83 -14.76
CA GLU A 355 -0.49 4.21 -15.58
C GLU A 355 -0.89 4.14 -17.06
N ASN A 356 -2.10 3.65 -17.34
CA ASN A 356 -2.63 3.61 -18.71
C ASN A 356 -2.76 5.01 -19.33
N VAL A 357 -3.19 6.00 -18.56
CA VAL A 357 -3.26 7.39 -19.03
C VAL A 357 -1.87 7.92 -19.32
N CYS A 358 -0.88 7.68 -18.48
CA CYS A 358 0.50 8.10 -18.73
C CYS A 358 1.08 7.41 -19.98
N TYR A 359 0.84 6.11 -20.17
CA TYR A 359 1.22 5.39 -21.38
C TYR A 359 0.59 6.04 -22.63
N TRP A 360 -0.72 6.30 -22.58
CA TRP A 360 -1.44 6.95 -23.68
C TRP A 360 -0.89 8.36 -23.95
N LEU A 361 -0.61 9.16 -22.92
CA LEU A 361 -0.02 10.49 -23.05
C LEU A 361 1.38 10.45 -23.68
N THR A 362 2.21 9.48 -23.35
CA THR A 362 3.53 9.31 -23.97
C THR A 362 3.43 9.15 -25.49
N LEU A 363 2.44 8.36 -25.96
CA LEU A 363 2.27 8.07 -27.37
C LEU A 363 1.49 9.13 -28.15
N MET A 364 0.48 9.74 -27.51
CA MET A 364 -0.53 10.53 -28.25
C MET A 364 -0.39 12.04 -28.04
N SER A 365 0.38 12.51 -27.07
CA SER A 365 0.57 13.95 -26.87
C SER A 365 1.37 14.57 -28.02
N PRO A 366 0.88 15.67 -28.64
CA PRO A 366 1.53 16.28 -29.80
C PRO A 366 2.81 17.05 -29.43
N SER A 367 3.04 17.31 -28.14
CA SER A 367 4.19 18.08 -27.63
C SER A 367 4.73 17.50 -26.34
N GLN A 368 5.97 17.89 -25.96
CA GLN A 368 6.56 17.46 -24.69
C GLN A 368 5.77 17.98 -23.47
N SER A 369 5.12 19.17 -23.59
CA SER A 369 4.27 19.71 -22.52
C SER A 369 2.82 19.28 -22.73
N VAL A 370 2.34 18.40 -21.84
CA VAL A 370 0.95 17.89 -21.81
C VAL A 370 0.04 18.98 -21.22
N LYS A 371 -0.89 19.49 -22.04
CA LYS A 371 -1.87 20.49 -21.62
C LYS A 371 -3.20 19.83 -21.21
N SER A 372 -4.10 20.58 -20.61
CA SER A 372 -5.43 20.13 -20.22
C SER A 372 -6.23 19.54 -21.40
N GLN A 373 -6.07 20.11 -22.60
CA GLN A 373 -6.71 19.61 -23.82
C GLN A 373 -6.20 18.26 -24.32
N ASP A 374 -5.00 17.85 -23.91
CA ASP A 374 -4.36 16.60 -24.32
C ASP A 374 -4.76 15.42 -23.40
N LEU A 375 -5.42 15.70 -22.27
CA LEU A 375 -5.92 14.65 -21.38
C LEU A 375 -7.07 13.85 -22.04
N PRO A 376 -7.30 12.59 -21.63
CA PRO A 376 -8.47 11.82 -22.02
C PRO A 376 -9.80 12.55 -21.68
N THR A 377 -10.82 12.30 -22.50
CA THR A 377 -12.13 12.98 -22.38
C THR A 377 -12.78 12.79 -21.01
N GLU A 378 -12.67 11.60 -20.43
CA GLU A 378 -13.21 11.25 -19.13
C GLU A 378 -12.64 12.12 -17.98
N ILE A 379 -11.37 12.53 -18.07
CA ILE A 379 -10.75 13.41 -17.09
C ILE A 379 -11.16 14.87 -17.30
N LYS A 380 -11.28 15.29 -18.56
CA LYS A 380 -11.69 16.66 -18.94
C LYS A 380 -13.14 16.96 -18.56
N GLU A 381 -14.02 16.00 -18.78
CA GLU A 381 -15.47 16.17 -18.57
C GLU A 381 -15.92 15.93 -17.12
N PHE A 382 -15.02 15.44 -16.26
CA PHE A 382 -15.33 15.17 -14.85
C PHE A 382 -15.79 16.44 -14.10
N GLU A 383 -15.28 17.62 -14.47
CA GLU A 383 -15.75 18.91 -13.91
C GLU A 383 -17.20 19.27 -14.27
N ILE A 384 -17.76 18.68 -15.32
CA ILE A 384 -19.11 19.04 -15.78
C ILE A 384 -20.19 18.32 -14.96
N THR A 385 -19.83 17.23 -14.28
CA THR A 385 -20.78 16.43 -13.47
C THR A 385 -20.91 16.89 -12.01
N ASP A 386 -20.03 17.76 -11.52
CA ASP A 386 -20.10 18.40 -10.20
C ASP A 386 -21.00 19.68 -10.18
N ILE A 387 -21.97 19.76 -11.06
CA ILE A 387 -23.09 20.67 -10.81
C ILE A 387 -23.87 20.05 -9.64
N PRO A 388 -23.93 20.71 -8.46
CA PRO A 388 -24.82 20.25 -7.41
C PRO A 388 -26.18 20.08 -8.10
N THR A 389 -26.81 18.94 -7.92
CA THR A 389 -28.18 18.67 -8.38
C THR A 389 -29.09 19.71 -7.74
N SER A 390 -29.07 20.93 -8.29
CA SER A 390 -30.17 21.85 -8.27
C SER A 390 -31.35 21.00 -8.72
N SER A 391 -32.48 21.17 -8.05
CA SER A 391 -33.66 20.34 -8.19
C SER A 391 -33.86 19.91 -9.65
N TRP A 392 -34.42 18.73 -9.92
CA TRP A 392 -34.74 18.27 -11.28
C TRP A 392 -35.45 19.37 -12.11
N GLU A 393 -36.08 20.32 -11.47
CA GLU A 393 -36.73 21.52 -12.02
C GLU A 393 -35.70 22.49 -12.63
N ASP A 394 -34.54 22.73 -12.01
CA ASP A 394 -33.47 23.59 -12.55
C ASP A 394 -32.74 22.91 -13.73
N GLY A 395 -32.58 21.61 -13.69
CA GLY A 395 -32.08 20.83 -14.81
C GLY A 395 -33.01 20.90 -16.02
N MET A 396 -34.31 20.84 -15.80
CA MET A 396 -35.33 20.95 -16.84
C MET A 396 -35.45 22.38 -17.38
N GLN A 397 -35.32 23.40 -16.55
CA GLN A 397 -35.32 24.79 -16.98
C GLN A 397 -34.10 25.15 -17.85
N ASN A 398 -32.91 24.65 -17.48
CA ASN A 398 -31.69 24.83 -18.30
C ASN A 398 -31.76 24.06 -19.63
N TRP A 399 -32.34 22.86 -19.62
CA TRP A 399 -32.60 22.12 -20.86
C TRP A 399 -33.61 22.84 -21.75
N LEU A 400 -34.71 23.35 -21.20
CA LEU A 400 -35.69 24.12 -21.94
C LEU A 400 -35.12 25.43 -22.50
N LYS A 401 -34.24 26.14 -21.77
CA LYS A 401 -33.53 27.31 -22.27
C LYS A 401 -32.62 27.00 -23.44
N ASN A 402 -31.86 25.90 -23.37
CA ASN A 402 -30.94 25.47 -24.45
C ASN A 402 -31.73 25.01 -25.70
N VAL A 403 -32.85 24.34 -25.51
CA VAL A 403 -33.71 23.90 -26.61
C VAL A 403 -34.44 25.10 -27.24
N SER A 404 -34.85 26.12 -26.45
CA SER A 404 -35.51 27.33 -26.96
C SER A 404 -34.59 28.26 -27.76
N MET A 405 -33.25 28.18 -27.55
CA MET A 405 -32.27 28.96 -28.32
C MET A 405 -31.97 28.36 -29.71
N HIS A 406 -32.38 27.12 -29.98
CA HIS A 406 -32.02 26.41 -31.20
C HIS A 406 -33.17 26.00 -32.12
N ILE A 407 -34.42 26.38 -31.81
CA ILE A 407 -35.58 25.91 -32.56
C ILE A 407 -36.62 27.04 -32.73
N ASP A 408 -36.83 27.41 -33.97
CA ASP A 408 -37.98 28.21 -34.44
C ASP A 408 -39.31 27.47 -34.15
N SER A 409 -40.20 28.16 -33.62
CA SER A 409 -41.65 28.08 -33.32
C SER A 409 -42.47 26.84 -33.72
N GLY A 410 -42.01 25.63 -33.59
CA GLY A 410 -42.82 24.45 -33.93
C GLY A 410 -42.82 23.28 -32.95
N LEU A 411 -41.97 23.30 -31.93
CA LEU A 411 -41.69 22.12 -31.09
C LEU A 411 -42.29 22.21 -29.67
N SER A 412 -42.94 23.31 -29.27
CA SER A 412 -43.54 23.44 -27.96
C SER A 412 -44.70 22.45 -27.70
N GLU A 413 -45.46 22.11 -28.74
CA GLU A 413 -46.57 21.14 -28.62
C GLU A 413 -46.11 19.68 -28.53
N ILE A 414 -44.99 19.32 -29.12
CA ILE A 414 -44.46 17.94 -29.07
C ILE A 414 -43.78 17.66 -27.72
N ALA A 415 -43.14 18.66 -27.13
CA ALA A 415 -42.53 18.55 -25.80
C ALA A 415 -43.57 18.44 -24.68
N LEU A 416 -44.64 19.24 -24.75
CA LEU A 416 -45.76 19.18 -23.79
C LEU A 416 -46.53 17.86 -23.83
N THR A 417 -46.74 17.29 -25.02
CA THR A 417 -47.44 16.01 -25.18
C THR A 417 -46.66 14.79 -24.69
N LYS A 418 -45.33 14.90 -24.60
CA LYS A 418 -44.48 13.85 -24.03
C LYS A 418 -44.37 13.90 -22.51
N ILE A 419 -44.50 15.10 -21.91
CA ILE A 419 -44.45 15.31 -20.46
C ILE A 419 -45.76 14.86 -19.80
N GLU A 420 -46.91 15.04 -20.46
CA GLU A 420 -48.21 14.56 -19.96
C GLU A 420 -48.38 13.02 -19.99
N LYS A 421 -47.46 12.29 -20.63
CA LYS A 421 -47.49 10.82 -20.70
C LYS A 421 -46.43 10.14 -19.82
N MET A 422 -45.63 10.88 -19.05
CA MET A 422 -44.72 10.38 -18.02
C MET A 422 -45.29 10.64 -16.62
#